data_f7e0375c2df7f96bcce6e2567d0b2223
#
_entry.id   f7e0375c2df7f96bcce6e2567d0b2223
#
_cell.length_a   1.000
_cell.length_b   1.000
_cell.length_c   1.000
_cell.angle_alpha   90.00
_cell.angle_beta   90.00
_cell.angle_gamma   90.00
#
_symmetry.space_group_name_H-M   'P 1'
#
loop_
_entity.id
_entity.type
_entity.pdbx_description
1 polymer ?
#
loop_
_entity_poly.entity_id
_entity_poly.type
_entity_poly.pdbx_seq_one_letter_code
_entity_poly.pdbx_strand_id
1 'polypeptide(L)'
;MDSAQGPAAGNYIADHVKPKVVAVLHDKQQYGEGIATAVKQTLESKGTKVAVFEGLNAGDKDFSSIIQKLKQNNVDFVYYGGYHPELGLILRQAQEKGLKAKFMGPEGVGNDSISQIAQNASEGLLVTLPKSFDADPENKKIVDAIKADGKDPSGPFVFPAYSAVELIAQGIKAAKSEDTDKVAAAIHAGSFKTPTGTLSYDEKGDLKDFKFVVYEWHFGKPKTEVSPQ
;
A
#
# COMPACT_ATOMS: atom_id res chain seq x y z
N MET A 1 -1.93 7.28 4.91
CA MET A 1 -3.02 8.22 4.57
C MET A 1 -3.46 7.97 3.15
N ASP A 2 -4.73 7.61 2.97
CA ASP A 2 -5.30 7.25 1.66
C ASP A 2 -5.25 8.44 0.69
N SER A 3 -5.38 9.66 1.22
CA SER A 3 -5.25 10.91 0.48
C SER A 3 -3.86 11.13 -0.17
N ALA A 4 -2.83 10.47 0.32
CA ALA A 4 -1.48 10.51 -0.26
C ALA A 4 -1.20 9.26 -1.11
N GLN A 5 -1.74 8.10 -0.72
CA GLN A 5 -1.45 6.82 -1.37
C GLN A 5 -2.08 6.70 -2.75
N GLY A 6 -3.35 7.11 -2.91
CA GLY A 6 -4.03 7.10 -4.21
C GLY A 6 -3.30 7.93 -5.27
N PRO A 7 -2.99 9.22 -4.99
CA PRO A 7 -2.18 10.04 -5.88
C PRO A 7 -0.79 9.47 -6.16
N ALA A 8 -0.10 8.90 -5.17
CA ALA A 8 1.20 8.26 -5.38
C ALA A 8 1.12 7.11 -6.39
N ALA A 9 0.13 6.21 -6.23
CA ALA A 9 -0.11 5.13 -7.16
C ALA A 9 -0.49 5.64 -8.56
N GLY A 10 -1.43 6.59 -8.65
CA GLY A 10 -1.87 7.17 -9.93
C GLY A 10 -0.73 7.86 -10.68
N ASN A 11 0.11 8.61 -9.98
CA ASN A 11 1.30 9.24 -10.55
C ASN A 11 2.28 8.19 -11.08
N TYR A 12 2.58 7.15 -10.28
CA TYR A 12 3.49 6.09 -10.71
C TYR A 12 2.97 5.37 -11.95
N ILE A 13 1.68 5.04 -12.01
CA ILE A 13 1.06 4.40 -13.18
C ILE A 13 1.18 5.30 -14.41
N ALA A 14 0.81 6.58 -14.30
CA ALA A 14 0.82 7.51 -15.44
C ALA A 14 2.23 7.83 -15.94
N ASP A 15 3.19 8.04 -15.02
CA ASP A 15 4.51 8.56 -15.37
C ASP A 15 5.52 7.46 -15.71
N HIS A 16 5.40 6.28 -15.10
CA HIS A 16 6.38 5.19 -15.21
C HIS A 16 5.84 3.96 -15.94
N VAL A 17 4.62 3.48 -15.59
CA VAL A 17 4.04 2.31 -16.27
C VAL A 17 3.54 2.66 -17.66
N LYS A 18 2.87 3.80 -17.81
CA LYS A 18 2.32 4.32 -19.08
C LYS A 18 1.47 3.30 -19.83
N PRO A 19 0.47 2.71 -19.18
CA PRO A 19 -0.39 1.70 -19.81
C PRO A 19 -1.23 2.29 -20.94
N LYS A 20 -1.66 1.44 -21.86
CA LYS A 20 -2.52 1.84 -22.96
C LYS A 20 -4.00 1.87 -22.57
N VAL A 21 -4.43 0.87 -21.80
CA VAL A 21 -5.83 0.71 -21.35
C VAL A 21 -5.87 0.31 -19.89
N VAL A 22 -6.36 1.21 -19.05
CA VAL A 22 -6.41 1.04 -17.60
C VAL A 22 -7.80 0.65 -17.14
N ALA A 23 -7.85 -0.32 -16.22
CA ALA A 23 -9.00 -0.56 -15.37
C ALA A 23 -8.67 -0.23 -13.91
N VAL A 24 -9.65 0.28 -13.19
CA VAL A 24 -9.58 0.50 -11.76
C VAL A 24 -10.75 -0.26 -11.12
N LEU A 25 -10.44 -1.19 -10.25
CA LEU A 25 -11.41 -2.02 -9.52
C LEU A 25 -11.33 -1.72 -8.03
N HIS A 26 -12.41 -2.00 -7.29
CA HIS A 26 -12.44 -1.87 -5.83
C HIS A 26 -13.38 -2.89 -5.18
N ASP A 27 -13.22 -3.10 -3.86
CA ASP A 27 -13.99 -4.07 -3.07
C ASP A 27 -15.32 -3.52 -2.51
N LYS A 28 -15.77 -2.34 -2.96
CA LYS A 28 -16.95 -1.61 -2.46
C LYS A 28 -16.89 -1.25 -0.97
N GLN A 29 -15.75 -1.43 -0.31
CA GLN A 29 -15.56 -0.97 1.05
C GLN A 29 -15.03 0.46 1.06
N GLN A 30 -15.26 1.19 2.13
CA GLN A 30 -14.88 2.59 2.25
C GLN A 30 -13.39 2.83 1.89
N TYR A 31 -12.50 1.98 2.38
CA TYR A 31 -11.07 2.06 2.07
C TYR A 31 -10.78 1.79 0.59
N GLY A 32 -11.22 0.63 0.09
CA GLY A 32 -10.90 0.21 -1.27
C GLY A 32 -11.50 1.11 -2.34
N GLU A 33 -12.75 1.55 -2.18
CA GLU A 33 -13.41 2.49 -3.09
C GLU A 33 -12.79 3.88 -3.02
N GLY A 34 -12.47 4.35 -1.81
CA GLY A 34 -11.84 5.67 -1.62
C GLY A 34 -10.50 5.78 -2.32
N ILE A 35 -9.62 4.78 -2.12
CA ILE A 35 -8.29 4.78 -2.74
C ILE A 35 -8.36 4.56 -4.27
N ALA A 36 -9.25 3.69 -4.75
CA ALA A 36 -9.48 3.47 -6.17
C ALA A 36 -9.98 4.75 -6.86
N THR A 37 -10.89 5.47 -6.22
CA THR A 37 -11.39 6.77 -6.70
C THR A 37 -10.27 7.80 -6.80
N ALA A 38 -9.39 7.90 -5.79
CA ALA A 38 -8.24 8.80 -5.82
C ALA A 38 -7.25 8.45 -6.93
N VAL A 39 -6.98 7.16 -7.17
CA VAL A 39 -6.15 6.69 -8.30
C VAL A 39 -6.78 7.08 -9.63
N LYS A 40 -8.07 6.80 -9.82
CA LYS A 40 -8.81 7.18 -11.04
C LYS A 40 -8.70 8.68 -11.33
N GLN A 41 -9.00 9.51 -10.34
CA GLN A 41 -8.95 10.98 -10.47
C GLN A 41 -7.53 11.45 -10.85
N THR A 42 -6.51 10.88 -10.23
CA THR A 42 -5.10 11.21 -10.54
C THR A 42 -4.74 10.80 -11.96
N LEU A 43 -5.11 9.60 -12.40
CA LEU A 43 -4.88 9.14 -13.77
C LEU A 43 -5.55 10.06 -14.79
N GLU A 44 -6.82 10.38 -14.57
CA GLU A 44 -7.60 11.25 -15.47
C GLU A 44 -7.05 12.67 -15.53
N SER A 45 -6.60 13.22 -14.38
CA SER A 45 -5.94 14.55 -14.36
C SER A 45 -4.64 14.59 -15.15
N LYS A 46 -3.98 13.45 -15.34
CA LYS A 46 -2.77 13.28 -16.16
C LYS A 46 -3.07 12.87 -17.61
N GLY A 47 -4.33 12.84 -18.01
CA GLY A 47 -4.74 12.47 -19.37
C GLY A 47 -4.81 10.96 -19.63
N THR A 48 -4.64 10.12 -18.61
CA THR A 48 -4.78 8.66 -18.74
C THR A 48 -6.23 8.27 -18.49
N LYS A 49 -6.93 7.84 -19.57
CA LYS A 49 -8.33 7.43 -19.47
C LYS A 49 -8.48 6.09 -18.76
N VAL A 50 -9.35 6.02 -17.77
CA VAL A 50 -9.77 4.77 -17.13
C VAL A 50 -10.95 4.17 -17.93
N ALA A 51 -10.70 3.04 -18.59
CA ALA A 51 -11.69 2.39 -19.46
C ALA A 51 -12.76 1.61 -18.67
N VAL A 52 -12.38 1.06 -17.51
CA VAL A 52 -13.28 0.30 -16.63
C VAL A 52 -13.08 0.81 -15.21
N PHE A 53 -14.17 1.22 -14.55
CA PHE A 53 -14.21 1.50 -13.11
C PHE A 53 -15.36 0.69 -12.51
N GLU A 54 -15.04 -0.30 -11.67
CA GLU A 54 -16.05 -1.25 -11.19
C GLU A 54 -15.77 -1.77 -9.78
N GLY A 55 -16.82 -1.88 -8.98
CA GLY A 55 -16.82 -2.46 -7.66
C GLY A 55 -17.12 -3.95 -7.66
N LEU A 56 -16.30 -4.73 -6.96
CA LEU A 56 -16.48 -6.16 -6.69
C LEU A 56 -16.99 -6.34 -5.26
N ASN A 57 -17.63 -7.46 -4.95
CA ASN A 57 -18.05 -7.67 -3.56
C ASN A 57 -16.88 -8.27 -2.76
N ALA A 58 -16.58 -7.68 -1.60
CA ALA A 58 -15.65 -8.27 -0.67
C ALA A 58 -16.10 -9.69 -0.28
N GLY A 59 -15.15 -10.62 -0.27
CA GLY A 59 -15.41 -12.03 0.02
C GLY A 59 -15.81 -12.89 -1.18
N ASP A 60 -16.06 -12.31 -2.36
CA ASP A 60 -16.28 -13.08 -3.59
C ASP A 60 -15.10 -14.02 -3.88
N LYS A 61 -15.39 -15.18 -4.49
CA LYS A 61 -14.39 -16.20 -4.84
C LYS A 61 -14.26 -16.43 -6.34
N ASP A 62 -15.22 -15.98 -7.13
CA ASP A 62 -15.22 -16.07 -8.59
C ASP A 62 -15.23 -14.68 -9.21
N PHE A 63 -14.18 -14.39 -9.95
CA PHE A 63 -13.95 -13.12 -10.66
C PHE A 63 -13.98 -13.28 -12.18
N SER A 64 -14.54 -14.41 -12.66
CA SER A 64 -14.58 -14.74 -14.10
C SER A 64 -15.25 -13.67 -14.95
N SER A 65 -16.34 -13.09 -14.45
CA SER A 65 -17.12 -12.08 -15.17
C SER A 65 -16.31 -10.80 -15.38
N ILE A 66 -15.68 -10.28 -14.31
CA ILE A 66 -14.86 -9.07 -14.44
C ILE A 66 -13.62 -9.32 -15.30
N ILE A 67 -12.95 -10.47 -15.18
CA ILE A 67 -11.79 -10.82 -16.01
C ILE A 67 -12.17 -10.86 -17.48
N GLN A 68 -13.33 -11.43 -17.82
CA GLN A 68 -13.83 -11.42 -19.21
C GLN A 68 -14.07 -10.00 -19.70
N LYS A 69 -14.66 -9.13 -18.88
CA LYS A 69 -14.87 -7.71 -19.21
C LYS A 69 -13.55 -6.98 -19.45
N LEU A 70 -12.53 -7.23 -18.62
CA LEU A 70 -11.19 -6.66 -18.79
C LEU A 70 -10.56 -7.10 -20.13
N LYS A 71 -10.70 -8.39 -20.50
CA LYS A 71 -10.23 -8.92 -21.81
C LYS A 71 -10.95 -8.27 -22.97
N GLN A 72 -12.27 -8.16 -22.92
CA GLN A 72 -13.08 -7.52 -23.99
C GLN A 72 -12.70 -6.05 -24.21
N ASN A 73 -12.27 -5.36 -23.17
CA ASN A 73 -11.81 -3.97 -23.24
C ASN A 73 -10.31 -3.83 -23.55
N ASN A 74 -9.58 -4.94 -23.81
CA ASN A 74 -8.14 -4.96 -24.06
C ASN A 74 -7.33 -4.28 -22.93
N VAL A 75 -7.75 -4.44 -21.68
CA VAL A 75 -7.07 -3.86 -20.51
C VAL A 75 -5.68 -4.48 -20.37
N ASP A 76 -4.66 -3.63 -20.30
CA ASP A 76 -3.26 -4.03 -20.09
C ASP A 76 -2.71 -3.67 -18.71
N PHE A 77 -3.49 -2.90 -17.92
CA PHE A 77 -3.17 -2.56 -16.54
C PHE A 77 -4.41 -2.49 -15.66
N VAL A 78 -4.33 -3.09 -14.48
CA VAL A 78 -5.42 -3.11 -13.49
C VAL A 78 -4.91 -2.56 -12.16
N TYR A 79 -5.53 -1.50 -11.65
CA TYR A 79 -5.41 -1.13 -10.25
C TYR A 79 -6.58 -1.73 -9.46
N TYR A 80 -6.30 -2.35 -8.31
CA TYR A 80 -7.33 -2.88 -7.42
C TYR A 80 -7.24 -2.23 -6.05
N GLY A 81 -8.27 -1.49 -5.65
CA GLY A 81 -8.44 -0.94 -4.31
C GLY A 81 -9.13 -1.97 -3.40
N GLY A 82 -8.41 -2.48 -2.41
CA GLY A 82 -8.93 -3.48 -1.47
C GLY A 82 -7.81 -4.26 -0.79
N TYR A 83 -8.07 -5.52 -0.49
CA TYR A 83 -7.18 -6.36 0.30
C TYR A 83 -6.62 -7.56 -0.48
N HIS A 84 -5.58 -8.19 0.08
CA HIS A 84 -4.83 -9.26 -0.55
C HIS A 84 -5.62 -10.56 -0.83
N PRO A 85 -6.65 -10.96 -0.06
CA PRO A 85 -7.36 -12.22 -0.36
C PRO A 85 -8.05 -12.19 -1.72
N GLU A 86 -8.79 -11.13 -2.02
CA GLU A 86 -9.50 -10.96 -3.28
C GLU A 86 -8.51 -10.74 -4.43
N LEU A 87 -7.52 -9.85 -4.26
CA LEU A 87 -6.54 -9.60 -5.32
C LEU A 87 -5.75 -10.87 -5.67
N GLY A 88 -5.37 -11.67 -4.67
CA GLY A 88 -4.69 -12.95 -4.91
C GLY A 88 -5.52 -13.91 -5.78
N LEU A 89 -6.84 -13.98 -5.55
CA LEU A 89 -7.75 -14.77 -6.38
C LEU A 89 -7.91 -14.18 -7.79
N ILE A 90 -8.01 -12.85 -7.90
CA ILE A 90 -8.10 -12.15 -9.19
C ILE A 90 -6.85 -12.43 -10.03
N LEU A 91 -5.66 -12.30 -9.45
CA LEU A 91 -4.38 -12.56 -10.13
C LEU A 91 -4.33 -14.00 -10.68
N ARG A 92 -4.66 -14.98 -9.84
CA ARG A 92 -4.67 -16.39 -10.24
C ARG A 92 -5.65 -16.64 -11.37
N GLN A 93 -6.90 -16.21 -11.23
CA GLN A 93 -7.93 -16.42 -12.25
C GLN A 93 -7.64 -15.63 -13.53
N ALA A 94 -7.04 -14.43 -13.43
CA ALA A 94 -6.59 -13.66 -14.58
C ALA A 94 -5.54 -14.42 -15.39
N GLN A 95 -4.56 -15.02 -14.72
CA GLN A 95 -3.54 -15.84 -15.36
C GLN A 95 -4.16 -17.09 -16.01
N GLU A 96 -5.01 -17.83 -15.29
CA GLU A 96 -5.71 -19.01 -15.79
C GLU A 96 -6.55 -18.71 -17.04
N LYS A 97 -7.19 -17.54 -17.08
CA LYS A 97 -8.02 -17.09 -18.21
C LYS A 97 -7.23 -16.34 -19.29
N GLY A 98 -5.91 -16.25 -19.16
CA GLY A 98 -5.02 -15.65 -20.15
C GLY A 98 -5.19 -14.14 -20.33
N LEU A 99 -5.60 -13.40 -19.28
CA LEU A 99 -5.54 -11.93 -19.28
C LEU A 99 -4.08 -11.48 -19.22
N LYS A 100 -3.67 -10.64 -20.20
CA LYS A 100 -2.30 -10.10 -20.31
C LYS A 100 -2.26 -8.67 -19.77
N ALA A 101 -2.49 -8.52 -18.48
CA ALA A 101 -2.44 -7.22 -17.80
C ALA A 101 -1.45 -7.28 -16.64
N LYS A 102 -0.82 -6.13 -16.34
CA LYS A 102 -0.10 -5.90 -15.07
C LYS A 102 -1.09 -5.45 -14.01
N PHE A 103 -0.74 -5.69 -12.75
CA PHE A 103 -1.59 -5.35 -11.63
C PHE A 103 -0.85 -4.47 -10.62
N MET A 104 -1.61 -3.58 -9.98
CA MET A 104 -1.14 -2.78 -8.86
C MET A 104 -2.24 -2.68 -7.80
N GLY A 105 -1.83 -2.62 -6.54
CA GLY A 105 -2.75 -2.37 -5.44
C GLY A 105 -2.13 -1.52 -4.33
N PRO A 106 -2.96 -1.11 -3.36
CA PRO A 106 -2.52 -0.33 -2.21
C PRO A 106 -1.87 -1.20 -1.13
N GLU A 107 -1.50 -0.57 -0.03
CA GLU A 107 -0.95 -1.20 1.17
C GLU A 107 -1.78 -2.40 1.68
N GLY A 108 -3.11 -2.36 1.56
CA GLY A 108 -4.00 -3.45 1.94
C GLY A 108 -3.74 -4.78 1.22
N VAL A 109 -3.09 -4.75 0.06
CA VAL A 109 -2.68 -5.96 -0.66
C VAL A 109 -1.24 -6.38 -0.35
N GLY A 110 -0.49 -5.56 0.39
CA GLY A 110 0.93 -5.73 0.67
C GLY A 110 1.28 -6.80 1.71
N ASN A 111 0.49 -7.86 1.80
CA ASN A 111 0.73 -8.99 2.68
C ASN A 111 1.37 -10.14 1.89
N ASP A 112 2.44 -10.73 2.41
CA ASP A 112 3.18 -11.81 1.72
C ASP A 112 2.33 -13.07 1.47
N SER A 113 1.22 -13.26 2.21
CA SER A 113 0.24 -14.31 1.94
C SER A 113 -0.43 -14.20 0.57
N ILE A 114 -0.38 -13.04 -0.09
CA ILE A 114 -0.87 -12.90 -1.47
C ILE A 114 -0.15 -13.87 -2.42
N SER A 115 1.15 -14.12 -2.22
CA SER A 115 1.92 -15.09 -3.00
C SER A 115 1.50 -16.53 -2.76
N GLN A 116 0.95 -16.84 -1.57
CA GLN A 116 0.38 -18.17 -1.29
C GLN A 116 -0.94 -18.37 -2.03
N ILE A 117 -1.75 -17.33 -2.19
CA ILE A 117 -3.05 -17.37 -2.88
C ILE A 117 -2.87 -17.34 -4.40
N ALA A 118 -2.09 -16.38 -4.89
CA ALA A 118 -1.88 -16.14 -6.32
C ALA A 118 -0.81 -17.04 -6.93
N GLN A 119 0.08 -17.62 -6.10
CA GLN A 119 1.25 -18.37 -6.54
C GLN A 119 2.10 -17.57 -7.55
N ASN A 120 2.51 -18.18 -8.66
CA ASN A 120 3.29 -17.53 -9.71
C ASN A 120 2.58 -16.35 -10.39
N ALA A 121 1.27 -16.23 -10.24
CA ALA A 121 0.51 -15.06 -10.73
C ALA A 121 0.78 -13.78 -9.91
N SER A 122 1.46 -13.88 -8.75
CA SER A 122 1.93 -12.72 -7.99
C SER A 122 3.19 -12.06 -8.57
N GLU A 123 3.87 -12.70 -9.53
CA GLU A 123 5.05 -12.15 -10.18
C GLU A 123 4.73 -10.84 -10.90
N GLY A 124 5.48 -9.78 -10.59
CA GLY A 124 5.30 -8.46 -11.19
C GLY A 124 4.14 -7.64 -10.63
N LEU A 125 3.48 -8.09 -9.54
CA LEU A 125 2.48 -7.27 -8.85
C LEU A 125 3.15 -6.04 -8.23
N LEU A 126 2.63 -4.87 -8.55
CA LEU A 126 3.08 -3.61 -7.96
C LEU A 126 2.24 -3.26 -6.73
N VAL A 127 2.87 -2.78 -5.67
CA VAL A 127 2.18 -2.39 -4.44
C VAL A 127 2.77 -1.10 -3.88
N THR A 128 1.91 -0.14 -3.53
CA THR A 128 2.33 1.04 -2.75
C THR A 128 2.42 0.70 -1.27
N LEU A 129 3.59 0.87 -0.68
CA LEU A 129 3.85 0.64 0.74
C LEU A 129 4.65 1.80 1.36
N PRO A 130 4.64 1.95 2.68
CA PRO A 130 5.71 2.66 3.37
C PRO A 130 7.07 2.06 3.02
N LYS A 131 8.11 2.87 3.10
CA LYS A 131 9.49 2.36 2.96
C LYS A 131 9.73 1.26 4.00
N SER A 132 10.45 0.22 3.64
CA SER A 132 10.90 -0.82 4.58
C SER A 132 11.99 -0.26 5.50
N PHE A 133 11.83 -0.45 6.81
CA PHE A 133 12.74 0.07 7.83
C PHE A 133 13.57 -1.02 8.52
N ASP A 134 13.26 -2.28 8.24
CA ASP A 134 13.96 -3.45 8.81
C ASP A 134 15.38 -3.63 8.26
N ALA A 135 15.65 -3.11 7.07
CA ALA A 135 16.99 -3.11 6.48
C ALA A 135 17.88 -1.92 6.93
N ASP A 136 17.30 -0.95 7.66
CA ASP A 136 18.04 0.20 8.14
C ASP A 136 19.03 -0.22 9.26
N PRO A 137 20.34 0.08 9.13
CA PRO A 137 21.35 -0.26 10.15
C PRO A 137 21.04 0.34 11.53
N GLU A 138 20.41 1.53 11.59
CA GLU A 138 20.01 2.16 12.87
C GLU A 138 18.97 1.31 13.61
N ASN A 139 18.16 0.53 12.90
CA ASN A 139 17.11 -0.32 13.46
C ASN A 139 17.56 -1.73 13.84
N LYS A 140 18.85 -2.07 13.62
CA LYS A 140 19.38 -3.43 13.84
C LYS A 140 19.01 -4.01 15.21
N LYS A 141 19.09 -3.22 16.28
CA LYS A 141 18.76 -3.69 17.64
C LYS A 141 17.30 -4.10 17.79
N ILE A 142 16.39 -3.36 17.16
CA ILE A 142 14.95 -3.64 17.18
C ILE A 142 14.67 -4.90 16.34
N VAL A 143 15.28 -5.00 15.18
CA VAL A 143 15.19 -6.18 14.30
C VAL A 143 15.64 -7.44 15.04
N ASP A 144 16.82 -7.37 15.68
CA ASP A 144 17.37 -8.51 16.42
C ASP A 144 16.47 -8.93 17.59
N ALA A 145 15.89 -7.98 18.33
CA ALA A 145 14.96 -8.25 19.42
C ALA A 145 13.66 -8.91 18.93
N ILE A 146 13.07 -8.41 17.83
CA ILE A 146 11.86 -9.00 17.25
C ILE A 146 12.12 -10.44 16.78
N LYS A 147 13.28 -10.68 16.14
CA LYS A 147 13.69 -12.03 15.71
C LYS A 147 13.96 -12.97 16.88
N ALA A 148 14.54 -12.47 17.96
CA ALA A 148 14.76 -13.26 19.18
C ALA A 148 13.46 -13.75 19.82
N ASP A 149 12.36 -12.98 19.67
CA ASP A 149 11.01 -13.37 20.07
C ASP A 149 10.32 -14.31 19.05
N GLY A 150 11.03 -14.77 18.02
CA GLY A 150 10.48 -15.65 16.98
C GLY A 150 9.50 -14.97 16.02
N LYS A 151 9.55 -13.63 15.91
CA LYS A 151 8.65 -12.85 15.06
C LYS A 151 9.39 -12.27 13.84
N ASP A 152 8.61 -11.93 12.80
CA ASP A 152 9.14 -11.35 11.58
C ASP A 152 9.09 -9.80 11.64
N PRO A 153 10.24 -9.10 11.52
CA PRO A 153 10.30 -7.64 11.50
C PRO A 153 9.96 -7.03 10.14
N SER A 154 9.84 -7.81 9.05
CA SER A 154 9.72 -7.31 7.67
C SER A 154 8.31 -6.84 7.29
N GLY A 155 7.31 -7.06 8.15
CA GLY A 155 5.94 -6.63 7.88
C GLY A 155 5.81 -5.10 7.77
N PRO A 156 4.98 -4.58 6.83
CA PRO A 156 4.90 -3.15 6.54
C PRO A 156 4.41 -2.29 7.71
N PHE A 157 3.73 -2.91 8.68
CA PHE A 157 3.19 -2.22 9.85
C PHE A 157 4.03 -2.35 11.12
N VAL A 158 5.07 -3.19 11.13
CA VAL A 158 5.87 -3.48 12.34
C VAL A 158 6.55 -2.22 12.86
N PHE A 159 7.36 -1.57 12.04
CA PHE A 159 8.07 -0.35 12.41
C PHE A 159 7.15 0.86 12.61
N PRO A 160 6.12 1.11 11.76
CA PRO A 160 5.13 2.15 12.05
C PRO A 160 4.42 1.97 13.40
N ALA A 161 4.01 0.75 13.76
CA ALA A 161 3.38 0.48 15.06
C ALA A 161 4.35 0.67 16.22
N TYR A 162 5.59 0.20 16.10
CA TYR A 162 6.64 0.43 17.10
C TYR A 162 6.89 1.93 17.30
N SER A 163 7.06 2.68 16.20
CA SER A 163 7.29 4.12 16.24
C SER A 163 6.10 4.89 16.84
N ALA A 164 4.87 4.43 16.64
CA ALA A 164 3.70 5.05 17.25
C ALA A 164 3.73 4.94 18.77
N VAL A 165 4.15 3.79 19.33
CA VAL A 165 4.29 3.61 20.78
C VAL A 165 5.41 4.49 21.33
N GLU A 166 6.56 4.55 20.65
CA GLU A 166 7.66 5.44 21.05
C GLU A 166 7.26 6.91 21.00
N LEU A 167 6.52 7.30 19.96
CA LEU A 167 6.02 8.66 19.80
C LEU A 167 5.12 9.06 20.98
N ILE A 168 4.19 8.18 21.38
CA ILE A 168 3.33 8.41 22.55
C ILE A 168 4.18 8.58 23.83
N ALA A 169 5.15 7.71 24.04
CA ALA A 169 6.05 7.80 25.21
C ALA A 169 6.86 9.11 25.22
N GLN A 170 7.37 9.53 24.08
CA GLN A 170 8.07 10.82 23.94
C GLN A 170 7.12 12.00 24.13
N GLY A 171 5.88 11.91 23.64
CA GLY A 171 4.82 12.91 23.83
C GLY A 171 4.44 13.10 25.28
N ILE A 172 4.26 12.02 26.06
CA ILE A 172 4.03 12.05 27.51
C ILE A 172 5.18 12.78 28.23
N LYS A 173 6.42 12.44 27.87
CA LYS A 173 7.61 13.08 28.43
C LYS A 173 7.68 14.57 28.10
N ALA A 174 7.37 14.96 26.88
CA ALA A 174 7.34 16.35 26.42
C ALA A 174 6.23 17.16 27.10
N ALA A 175 5.05 16.58 27.20
CA ALA A 175 3.89 17.17 27.89
C ALA A 175 4.06 17.24 29.41
N LYS A 176 4.95 16.43 29.99
CA LYS A 176 5.07 16.19 31.45
C LYS A 176 3.72 15.81 32.07
N SER A 177 2.91 15.06 31.36
CA SER A 177 1.52 14.72 31.70
C SER A 177 1.09 13.45 30.95
N GLU A 178 0.19 12.69 31.55
CA GLU A 178 -0.50 11.55 30.91
C GLU A 178 -1.89 11.97 30.39
N ASP A 179 -2.26 13.22 30.56
CA ASP A 179 -3.49 13.79 30.02
C ASP A 179 -3.47 13.75 28.49
N THR A 180 -4.47 13.12 27.90
CA THR A 180 -4.52 12.84 26.44
C THR A 180 -4.42 14.09 25.60
N ASP A 181 -5.11 15.17 26.00
CA ASP A 181 -5.13 16.41 25.21
C ASP A 181 -3.78 17.13 25.27
N LYS A 182 -3.11 17.12 26.44
CA LYS A 182 -1.76 17.68 26.60
C LYS A 182 -0.73 16.89 25.82
N VAL A 183 -0.83 15.56 25.83
CA VAL A 183 0.06 14.68 25.05
C VAL A 183 -0.15 14.90 23.56
N ALA A 184 -1.39 14.93 23.09
CA ALA A 184 -1.71 15.18 21.70
C ALA A 184 -1.19 16.56 21.23
N ALA A 185 -1.39 17.62 22.04
CA ALA A 185 -0.87 18.96 21.76
C ALA A 185 0.67 18.99 21.68
N ALA A 186 1.35 18.27 22.60
CA ALA A 186 2.81 18.19 22.60
C ALA A 186 3.33 17.42 21.35
N ILE A 187 2.67 16.35 20.95
CA ILE A 187 3.00 15.59 19.73
C ILE A 187 2.79 16.45 18.49
N HIS A 188 1.67 17.17 18.43
CA HIS A 188 1.32 18.01 17.29
C HIS A 188 2.30 19.18 17.09
N ALA A 189 2.76 19.78 18.18
CA ALA A 189 3.72 20.88 18.16
C ALA A 189 5.18 20.45 18.00
N GLY A 190 5.48 19.16 18.21
CA GLY A 190 6.83 18.63 18.29
C GLY A 190 7.35 17.98 17.02
N SER A 191 8.60 17.52 17.13
CA SER A 191 9.27 16.69 16.14
C SER A 191 10.04 15.61 16.90
N PHE A 192 9.82 14.33 16.55
CA PHE A 192 10.25 13.19 17.36
C PHE A 192 11.02 12.19 16.52
N LYS A 193 12.25 11.85 16.97
CA LYS A 193 13.03 10.81 16.31
C LYS A 193 12.49 9.42 16.70
N THR A 194 12.19 8.61 15.69
CA THR A 194 11.69 7.25 15.84
C THR A 194 12.41 6.31 14.85
N PRO A 195 12.24 4.99 14.95
CA PRO A 195 12.80 4.03 13.99
C PRO A 195 12.32 4.23 12.55
N THR A 196 11.19 4.90 12.33
CA THR A 196 10.70 5.26 10.98
C THR A 196 11.13 6.64 10.52
N GLY A 197 12.05 7.27 11.24
CA GLY A 197 12.55 8.60 10.97
C GLY A 197 12.03 9.65 11.94
N THR A 198 12.22 10.92 11.60
CA THR A 198 11.73 12.04 12.40
C THR A 198 10.30 12.35 12.03
N LEU A 199 9.38 12.17 12.98
CA LEU A 199 7.94 12.38 12.78
C LEU A 199 7.54 13.78 13.22
N SER A 200 6.82 14.50 12.37
CA SER A 200 6.12 15.74 12.66
C SER A 200 4.80 15.79 11.91
N TYR A 201 3.86 16.60 12.39
CA TYR A 201 2.48 16.59 11.91
C TYR A 201 2.06 17.97 11.41
N ASP A 202 1.16 17.99 10.42
CA ASP A 202 0.50 19.20 9.96
C ASP A 202 -0.71 19.56 10.85
N GLU A 203 -1.43 20.63 10.49
CA GLU A 203 -2.59 21.10 11.24
C GLU A 203 -3.74 20.09 11.34
N LYS A 204 -3.79 19.12 10.41
CA LYS A 204 -4.80 18.04 10.40
C LYS A 204 -4.36 16.81 11.18
N GLY A 205 -3.10 16.76 11.64
CA GLY A 205 -2.50 15.58 12.26
C GLY A 205 -1.95 14.58 11.25
N ASP A 206 -1.81 14.96 10.00
CA ASP A 206 -1.18 14.13 8.98
C ASP A 206 0.35 14.24 9.08
N LEU A 207 1.06 13.13 8.86
CA LEU A 207 2.53 13.12 8.85
C LEU A 207 3.06 14.02 7.72
N LYS A 208 3.95 14.98 8.06
CA LYS A 208 4.71 15.73 7.09
C LYS A 208 5.74 14.83 6.42
N ASP A 209 6.00 15.09 5.13
CA ASP A 209 7.05 14.43 4.33
C ASP A 209 6.92 12.89 4.21
N PHE A 210 5.75 12.34 4.55
CA PHE A 210 5.50 10.91 4.36
C PHE A 210 5.36 10.59 2.88
N LYS A 211 6.13 9.59 2.41
CA LYS A 211 6.10 9.12 1.02
C LYS A 211 5.80 7.63 0.98
N PHE A 212 4.91 7.26 0.06
CA PHE A 212 4.78 5.88 -0.37
C PHE A 212 5.82 5.56 -1.42
N VAL A 213 6.36 4.36 -1.37
CA VAL A 213 7.22 3.78 -2.39
C VAL A 213 6.50 2.64 -3.08
N VAL A 214 6.93 2.28 -4.28
CA VAL A 214 6.36 1.17 -5.02
C VAL A 214 7.30 -0.02 -4.93
N TYR A 215 6.74 -1.15 -4.53
CA TYR A 215 7.41 -2.44 -4.53
C TYR A 215 6.86 -3.32 -5.63
N GLU A 216 7.73 -4.14 -6.22
CA GLU A 216 7.36 -5.23 -7.12
C GLU A 216 7.49 -6.57 -6.39
N TRP A 217 6.45 -7.38 -6.45
CA TRP A 217 6.41 -8.73 -5.88
C TRP A 217 7.09 -9.73 -6.81
N HIS A 218 7.83 -10.65 -6.22
CA HIS A 218 8.49 -11.76 -6.91
C HIS A 218 8.07 -13.07 -6.27
N PHE A 219 7.56 -14.00 -7.08
CA PHE A 219 7.17 -15.30 -6.55
C PHE A 219 8.38 -16.08 -6.01
N GLY A 220 8.33 -16.46 -4.74
CA GLY A 220 9.41 -17.20 -4.08
C GLY A 220 10.67 -16.38 -3.78
N LYS A 221 10.63 -15.05 -3.93
CA LYS A 221 11.73 -14.13 -3.61
C LYS A 221 11.20 -12.90 -2.87
N PRO A 222 12.08 -12.16 -2.16
CA PRO A 222 11.70 -10.89 -1.56
C PRO A 222 11.24 -9.87 -2.62
N LYS A 223 10.26 -9.04 -2.25
CA LYS A 223 9.85 -7.87 -3.05
C LYS A 223 11.02 -6.88 -3.22
N THR A 224 11.03 -6.17 -4.32
CA THR A 224 12.05 -5.15 -4.62
C THR A 224 11.40 -3.77 -4.76
N GLU A 225 12.06 -2.73 -4.24
CA GLU A 225 11.63 -1.35 -4.45
C GLU A 225 11.93 -0.93 -5.89
N VAL A 226 10.90 -0.41 -6.58
CA VAL A 226 10.96 0.02 -7.99
C VAL A 226 10.60 1.49 -8.15
N SER A 227 10.38 2.23 -7.07
CA SER A 227 10.18 3.68 -7.14
C SER A 227 11.43 4.37 -7.69
N PRO A 228 11.28 5.38 -8.56
CA PRO A 228 12.41 6.23 -8.92
C PRO A 228 12.92 6.95 -7.66
N GLN A 229 14.23 6.99 -7.52
CA GLN A 229 14.93 7.71 -6.44
C GLN A 229 14.80 9.21 -6.59
#